data_3569e6b76227a74054dca102fa70b1be
#
_entry.id   3569e6b76227a74054dca102fa70b1be
#
_cell.length_a   1.000
_cell.length_b   1.000
_cell.length_c   1.000
_cell.angle_alpha   90.00
_cell.angle_beta   90.00
_cell.angle_gamma   90.00
#
_symmetry.space_group_name_H-M   'P 1'
#
loop_
_entity.id
_entity.type
_entity.pdbx_description
1 polymer ?
#
loop_
_entity_poly.entity_id
_entity_poly.type
_entity_poly.pdbx_seq_one_letter_code
_entity_poly.pdbx_strand_id
1 'polypeptide(L)'
;MSASALEGFVIHKSSRNVRVRAGSEVLLCTLRGRFRDEKTGRSPVVVGDRVTVELCGEGEAVLEEILPRKTEIRRARALRRGGRLRPGKAPAEELVVASNVDQVLIVMASCTPPPRWALIDRVLISTAWEKVEGEN
;
A
#
# COMPACT_ATOMS: atom_id res chain seq x y z
N MET A 1 30.08 -14.07 0.57
CA MET A 1 29.91 -12.75 1.23
C MET A 1 28.43 -12.65 1.59
N SER A 2 28.11 -12.70 2.88
CA SER A 2 26.70 -12.57 3.31
C SER A 2 26.23 -11.16 2.97
N ALA A 3 25.29 -11.08 2.03
CA ALA A 3 24.57 -9.85 1.78
C ALA A 3 23.84 -9.48 3.07
N SER A 4 24.11 -8.32 3.62
CA SER A 4 23.44 -7.84 4.82
C SER A 4 22.01 -7.49 4.46
N ALA A 5 21.09 -8.39 4.80
CA ALA A 5 19.67 -8.11 4.72
C ALA A 5 19.29 -7.09 5.80
N LEU A 6 18.72 -5.97 5.41
CA LEU A 6 18.21 -4.93 6.30
C LEU A 6 16.68 -4.92 6.29
N GLU A 7 16.09 -4.73 7.46
CA GLU A 7 14.65 -4.46 7.56
C GLU A 7 14.37 -2.96 7.50
N GLY A 8 13.28 -2.59 6.83
CA GLY A 8 12.84 -1.20 6.74
C GLY A 8 11.36 -1.07 6.42
N PHE A 9 10.92 0.17 6.33
CA PHE A 9 9.55 0.54 5.99
C PHE A 9 9.50 1.26 4.64
N VAL A 10 8.56 0.89 3.80
CA VAL A 10 8.28 1.61 2.55
C VAL A 10 7.64 2.96 2.88
N ILE A 11 8.35 4.04 2.58
CA ILE A 11 7.89 5.41 2.84
C ILE A 11 7.39 6.13 1.57
N HIS A 12 7.76 5.62 0.40
CA HIS A 12 7.33 6.17 -0.88
C HIS A 12 7.34 5.08 -1.94
N LYS A 13 6.38 5.12 -2.84
CA LYS A 13 6.28 4.21 -3.99
C LYS A 13 6.13 4.99 -5.29
N SER A 14 6.94 4.66 -6.27
CA SER A 14 6.77 5.07 -7.67
C SER A 14 6.45 3.86 -8.55
N SER A 15 6.35 4.05 -9.85
CA SER A 15 6.04 2.98 -10.79
C SER A 15 7.13 1.89 -10.87
N ARG A 16 8.38 2.23 -10.61
CA ARG A 16 9.55 1.34 -10.77
C ARG A 16 10.32 1.10 -9.49
N ASN A 17 10.34 2.07 -8.59
CA ASN A 17 11.17 2.07 -7.40
C ASN A 17 10.34 2.37 -6.16
N VAL A 18 10.85 1.96 -5.02
CA VAL A 18 10.34 2.31 -3.70
C VAL A 18 11.45 2.93 -2.87
N ARG A 19 11.09 3.84 -1.97
CA ARG A 19 12.03 4.33 -0.95
C ARG A 19 11.72 3.62 0.35
N VAL A 20 12.75 3.04 0.92
CA VAL A 20 12.69 2.27 2.17
C VAL A 20 13.51 2.99 3.22
N ARG A 21 12.91 3.26 4.37
CA ARG A 21 13.63 3.74 5.54
C ARG A 21 14.12 2.55 6.34
N ALA A 22 15.43 2.38 6.42
CA ALA A 22 16.11 1.38 7.23
C ALA A 22 16.92 2.11 8.31
N GLY A 23 16.41 2.11 9.54
CA GLY A 23 16.98 2.92 10.63
C GLY A 23 16.92 4.42 10.32
N SER A 24 18.06 5.09 10.28
CA SER A 24 18.20 6.52 9.94
C SER A 24 18.36 6.80 8.45
N GLU A 25 18.59 5.77 7.64
CA GLU A 25 18.86 5.90 6.21
C GLU A 25 17.61 5.70 5.35
N VAL A 26 17.62 6.34 4.18
CA VAL A 26 16.60 6.16 3.16
C VAL A 26 17.25 5.57 1.91
N LEU A 27 16.89 4.33 1.60
CA LEU A 27 17.43 3.58 0.48
C LEU A 27 16.48 3.66 -0.71
N LEU A 28 17.04 3.81 -1.91
CA LEU A 28 16.31 3.68 -3.16
C LEU A 28 16.32 2.20 -3.58
N CYS A 29 15.16 1.54 -3.43
CA CYS A 29 15.05 0.13 -3.70
C CYS A 29 14.41 -0.15 -5.06
N THR A 30 15.07 -1.00 -5.84
CA THR A 30 14.52 -1.53 -7.08
C THR A 30 13.67 -2.76 -6.79
N LEU A 31 12.56 -2.89 -7.49
CA LEU A 31 11.66 -4.03 -7.38
C LEU A 31 12.06 -5.12 -8.39
N ARG A 32 12.32 -6.33 -7.90
CA ARG A 32 12.52 -7.50 -8.77
C ARG A 32 11.21 -7.86 -9.49
N GLY A 33 11.33 -8.54 -10.64
CA GLY A 33 10.18 -8.93 -11.46
C GLY A 33 9.08 -9.69 -10.70
N ARG A 34 9.45 -10.51 -9.69
CA ARG A 34 8.49 -11.25 -8.84
C ARG A 34 7.52 -10.37 -8.06
N PHE A 35 7.85 -9.07 -7.85
CA PHE A 35 6.97 -8.10 -7.22
C PHE A 35 6.13 -7.31 -8.23
N ARG A 36 6.01 -7.82 -9.45
CA ARG A 36 5.11 -7.27 -10.47
C ARG A 36 4.12 -8.32 -10.88
N ASP A 37 2.85 -7.98 -10.80
CA ASP A 37 1.80 -8.79 -11.37
C ASP A 37 1.94 -8.78 -12.90
N GLU A 38 2.11 -9.95 -13.50
CA GLU A 38 2.31 -10.11 -14.95
C GLU A 38 1.14 -9.58 -15.78
N LYS A 39 -0.09 -9.67 -15.24
CA LYS A 39 -1.32 -9.24 -15.94
C LYS A 39 -1.56 -7.73 -15.84
N THR A 40 -1.25 -7.13 -14.70
CA THR A 40 -1.57 -5.73 -14.42
C THR A 40 -0.35 -4.82 -14.42
N GLY A 41 0.86 -5.38 -14.38
CA GLY A 41 2.13 -4.66 -14.24
C GLY A 41 2.28 -3.96 -12.88
N ARG A 42 1.37 -4.24 -11.93
CA ARG A 42 1.36 -3.60 -10.62
C ARG A 42 2.20 -4.36 -9.64
N SER A 43 2.75 -3.63 -8.69
CA SER A 43 3.45 -4.20 -7.57
C SER A 43 2.51 -4.31 -6.36
N PRO A 44 2.52 -5.44 -5.62
CA PRO A 44 1.79 -5.59 -4.38
C PRO A 44 2.34 -4.71 -3.25
N VAL A 45 3.55 -4.17 -3.40
CA VAL A 45 4.17 -3.28 -2.42
C VAL A 45 3.36 -2.00 -2.27
N VAL A 46 3.10 -1.58 -1.03
CA VAL A 46 2.43 -0.31 -0.70
C VAL A 46 3.20 0.46 0.36
N VAL A 47 2.86 1.73 0.53
CA VAL A 47 3.43 2.55 1.61
C VAL A 47 3.02 1.98 2.97
N GLY A 48 3.97 1.90 3.89
CA GLY A 48 3.80 1.28 5.21
C GLY A 48 4.22 -0.18 5.28
N ASP A 49 4.48 -0.86 4.14
CA ASP A 49 4.98 -2.22 4.17
C ASP A 49 6.32 -2.31 4.91
N ARG A 50 6.43 -3.31 5.78
CA ARG A 50 7.71 -3.76 6.30
C ARG A 50 8.33 -4.68 5.26
N VAL A 51 9.60 -4.45 4.96
CA VAL A 51 10.31 -5.16 3.90
C VAL A 51 11.72 -5.52 4.33
N THR A 52 12.26 -6.58 3.74
CA THR A 52 13.69 -6.86 3.77
C THR A 52 14.31 -6.39 2.46
N VAL A 53 15.46 -5.76 2.57
CA VAL A 53 16.22 -5.25 1.43
C VAL A 53 17.65 -5.72 1.49
N GLU A 54 18.24 -5.94 0.33
CA GLU A 54 19.66 -6.27 0.14
C GLU A 54 20.37 -5.05 -0.44
N LEU A 55 21.42 -4.59 0.22
CA LEU A 55 22.24 -3.47 -0.25
C LEU A 55 23.01 -3.86 -1.50
N CYS A 56 22.92 -3.03 -2.55
CA CYS A 56 23.62 -3.21 -3.82
C CYS A 56 24.68 -2.14 -4.07
N GLY A 57 24.66 -1.05 -3.32
CA GLY A 57 25.54 0.10 -3.45
C GLY A 57 25.26 1.14 -2.39
N GLU A 58 25.91 2.29 -2.49
CA GLU A 58 25.70 3.40 -1.58
C GLU A 58 24.30 4.03 -1.83
N GLY A 59 23.43 3.89 -0.83
CA GLY A 59 22.03 4.38 -0.92
C GLY A 59 21.11 3.58 -1.83
N GLU A 60 21.58 2.48 -2.43
CA GLU A 60 20.81 1.62 -3.33
C GLU A 60 20.63 0.23 -2.74
N ALA A 61 19.43 -0.33 -2.93
CA ALA A 61 19.11 -1.67 -2.48
C ALA A 61 18.12 -2.37 -3.44
N VAL A 62 17.99 -3.66 -3.26
CA VAL A 62 16.95 -4.47 -3.92
C VAL A 62 16.00 -4.99 -2.87
N LEU A 63 14.70 -4.87 -3.15
CA LEU A 63 13.66 -5.40 -2.30
C LEU A 63 13.61 -6.93 -2.44
N GLU A 64 13.80 -7.63 -1.31
CA GLU A 64 13.82 -9.09 -1.27
C GLU A 64 12.49 -9.70 -0.83
N GLU A 65 11.85 -9.12 0.19
CA GLU A 65 10.63 -9.69 0.75
C GLU A 65 9.73 -8.61 1.33
N ILE A 66 8.41 -8.85 1.28
CA ILE A 66 7.39 -8.06 1.97
C ILE A 66 6.97 -8.87 3.19
N LEU A 67 7.20 -8.33 4.38
CA LEU A 67 6.85 -8.98 5.63
C LEU A 67 5.33 -8.92 5.88
N PRO A 68 4.78 -9.82 6.71
CA PRO A 68 3.36 -9.85 7.03
C PRO A 68 2.86 -8.49 7.54
N ARG A 69 1.73 -8.06 7.02
CA ARG A 69 1.04 -6.83 7.41
C ARG A 69 0.22 -7.07 8.68
N LYS A 70 0.20 -6.07 9.56
CA LYS A 70 -0.68 -6.06 10.75
C LYS A 70 -2.04 -5.45 10.43
N THR A 71 -2.03 -4.41 9.61
CA THR A 71 -3.24 -3.68 9.17
C THR A 71 -3.11 -3.31 7.70
N GLU A 72 -4.25 -3.21 7.00
CA GLU A 72 -4.30 -2.80 5.60
C GLU A 72 -5.46 -1.81 5.41
N ILE A 73 -5.21 -0.73 4.70
CA ILE A 73 -6.29 0.13 4.22
C ILE A 73 -6.57 -0.23 2.77
N ARG A 74 -7.78 -0.72 2.51
CA ARG A 74 -8.22 -1.16 1.19
C ARG A 74 -9.18 -0.14 0.58
N ARG A 75 -9.12 -0.01 -0.72
CA ARG A 75 -10.02 0.81 -1.52
C ARG A 75 -10.68 -0.05 -2.59
N ALA A 76 -11.99 -0.10 -2.59
CA ALA A 76 -12.74 -0.68 -3.69
C ALA A 76 -12.50 0.15 -4.96
N ARG A 77 -11.99 -0.48 -6.01
CA ARG A 77 -11.85 0.13 -7.32
C ARG A 77 -13.03 -0.27 -8.19
N ALA A 78 -13.87 0.69 -8.57
CA ALA A 78 -14.79 0.47 -9.65
C ALA A 78 -13.98 0.20 -10.92
N LEU A 79 -14.14 -0.98 -11.51
CA LEU A 79 -13.54 -1.31 -12.80
C LEU A 79 -14.14 -0.37 -13.86
N ARG A 80 -13.42 0.71 -14.17
CA ARG A 80 -13.72 1.55 -15.32
C ARG A 80 -13.28 0.80 -16.58
N ARG A 81 -14.14 -0.04 -17.08
CA ARG A 81 -14.09 -0.45 -18.47
C ARG A 81 -15.46 -0.12 -19.05
N GLY A 82 -15.53 1.01 -19.76
CA GLY A 82 -16.60 1.46 -20.66
C GLY A 82 -17.94 0.72 -20.62
N GLY A 83 -18.70 0.80 -19.53
CA GLY A 83 -19.97 0.09 -19.47
C GLY A 83 -20.56 0.13 -18.07
N ARG A 84 -21.85 0.36 -18.03
CA ARG A 84 -22.73 0.30 -16.86
C ARG A 84 -22.34 -0.83 -15.92
N LEU A 85 -22.19 -0.52 -14.62
CA LEU A 85 -22.18 -1.51 -13.55
C LEU A 85 -23.40 -2.41 -13.71
N ARG A 86 -23.20 -3.62 -14.17
CA ARG A 86 -24.25 -4.64 -14.14
C ARG A 86 -24.28 -5.21 -12.72
N PRO A 87 -25.43 -5.17 -12.03
CA PRO A 87 -25.59 -5.86 -10.76
C PRO A 87 -25.28 -7.35 -10.96
N GLY A 88 -24.36 -7.90 -10.17
CA GLY A 88 -24.05 -9.32 -10.15
C GLY A 88 -22.80 -9.78 -10.92
N LYS A 89 -21.94 -8.91 -11.45
CA LYS A 89 -20.67 -9.31 -12.06
C LYS A 89 -19.46 -8.65 -11.42
N ALA A 90 -18.61 -9.52 -10.93
CA ALA A 90 -17.24 -9.38 -10.42
C ALA A 90 -17.08 -8.52 -9.16
N PRO A 91 -16.40 -9.04 -8.15
CA PRO A 91 -16.00 -8.24 -7.00
C PRO A 91 -15.17 -7.06 -7.50
N ALA A 92 -15.47 -5.87 -6.99
CA ALA A 92 -14.63 -4.72 -7.19
C ALA A 92 -13.21 -5.13 -6.74
N GLU A 93 -12.22 -4.96 -7.62
CA GLU A 93 -10.84 -5.26 -7.28
C GLU A 93 -10.45 -4.36 -6.09
N GLU A 94 -10.27 -4.95 -4.94
CA GLU A 94 -9.80 -4.24 -3.77
C GLU A 94 -8.31 -3.96 -3.92
N LEU A 95 -7.95 -2.70 -3.79
CA LEU A 95 -6.56 -2.26 -3.82
C LEU A 95 -6.14 -1.87 -2.41
N VAL A 96 -5.11 -2.51 -1.90
CA VAL A 96 -4.43 -2.03 -0.70
C VAL A 96 -3.76 -0.69 -1.05
N VAL A 97 -4.07 0.33 -0.27
CA VAL A 97 -3.57 1.71 -0.45
C VAL A 97 -2.40 1.98 0.47
N ALA A 98 -2.48 1.49 1.69
CA ALA A 98 -1.44 1.59 2.72
C ALA A 98 -1.54 0.38 3.66
N SER A 99 -0.43 0.06 4.33
CA SER A 99 -0.35 -1.02 5.31
C SER A 99 0.28 -0.55 6.61
N ASN A 100 0.10 -1.33 7.68
CA ASN A 100 0.67 -1.08 9.01
C ASN A 100 0.37 0.34 9.53
N VAL A 101 -0.87 0.80 9.33
CA VAL A 101 -1.35 2.13 9.73
C VAL A 101 -1.90 2.05 11.14
N ASP A 102 -1.38 2.87 12.05
CA ASP A 102 -1.82 2.94 13.44
C ASP A 102 -2.98 3.94 13.63
N GLN A 103 -3.02 4.99 12.81
CA GLN A 103 -4.01 6.06 12.93
C GLN A 103 -4.36 6.65 11.57
N VAL A 104 -5.64 6.93 11.36
CA VAL A 104 -6.18 7.62 10.17
C VAL A 104 -6.73 8.98 10.56
N LEU A 105 -6.17 10.05 10.02
CA LEU A 105 -6.66 11.41 10.20
C LEU A 105 -7.41 11.86 8.95
N ILE A 106 -8.70 12.13 9.09
CA ILE A 106 -9.54 12.62 7.99
C ILE A 106 -9.58 14.15 8.05
N VAL A 107 -9.02 14.81 7.04
CA VAL A 107 -9.01 16.26 6.92
C VAL A 107 -9.93 16.67 5.78
N MET A 108 -10.86 17.58 6.05
CA MET A 108 -11.81 18.10 5.06
C MET A 108 -11.90 19.63 5.13
N ALA A 109 -12.15 20.22 3.96
CA ALA A 109 -12.49 21.63 3.91
C ALA A 109 -13.86 21.89 4.56
N SER A 110 -14.00 23.02 5.26
CA SER A 110 -15.25 23.37 5.95
C SER A 110 -16.30 23.99 5.02
N CYS A 111 -15.89 24.65 3.94
CA CYS A 111 -16.83 25.35 3.06
C CYS A 111 -16.58 25.21 1.55
N THR A 112 -15.33 25.28 1.10
CA THR A 112 -15.03 25.23 -0.35
C THR A 112 -13.87 24.28 -0.64
N PRO A 113 -14.14 23.10 -1.25
CA PRO A 113 -15.46 22.55 -1.56
C PRO A 113 -16.25 22.16 -0.31
N PRO A 114 -17.60 22.05 -0.37
CA PRO A 114 -18.40 21.67 0.78
C PRO A 114 -18.03 20.26 1.26
N PRO A 115 -18.10 19.99 2.58
CA PRO A 115 -17.73 18.70 3.15
C PRO A 115 -18.62 17.57 2.60
N ARG A 116 -17.99 16.46 2.24
CA ARG A 116 -18.69 15.25 1.77
C ARG A 116 -18.77 14.22 2.90
N TRP A 117 -19.81 14.29 3.70
CA TRP A 117 -20.02 13.40 4.84
C TRP A 117 -19.94 11.91 4.47
N ALA A 118 -20.51 11.53 3.31
CA ALA A 118 -20.42 10.17 2.80
C ALA A 118 -18.98 9.67 2.55
N LEU A 119 -17.99 10.56 2.43
CA LEU A 119 -16.58 10.18 2.35
C LEU A 119 -16.06 9.77 3.70
N ILE A 120 -16.45 10.48 4.76
CA ILE A 120 -16.09 10.15 6.15
C ILE A 120 -16.62 8.77 6.49
N ASP A 121 -17.91 8.52 6.23
CA ASP A 121 -18.53 7.21 6.49
C ASP A 121 -17.79 6.07 5.80
N ARG A 122 -17.41 6.25 4.54
CA ARG A 122 -16.64 5.24 3.80
C ARG A 122 -15.28 4.97 4.40
N VAL A 123 -14.57 6.00 4.84
CA VAL A 123 -13.26 5.84 5.48
C VAL A 123 -13.42 5.15 6.81
N LEU A 124 -14.39 5.55 7.63
CA LEU A 124 -14.67 4.93 8.92
C LEU A 124 -15.04 3.45 8.79
N ILE A 125 -15.89 3.11 7.81
CA ILE A 125 -16.26 1.72 7.54
C ILE A 125 -15.03 0.92 7.10
N SER A 126 -14.22 1.42 6.17
CA SER A 126 -13.04 0.71 5.71
C SER A 126 -12.00 0.47 6.80
N THR A 127 -11.87 1.40 7.75
CA THR A 127 -10.93 1.26 8.88
C THR A 127 -11.50 0.45 10.04
N ALA A 128 -12.82 0.42 10.23
CA ALA A 128 -13.46 -0.38 11.26
C ALA A 128 -13.49 -1.88 10.89
N TRP A 129 -13.63 -2.21 9.62
CA TRP A 129 -13.71 -3.59 9.14
C TRP A 129 -12.43 -4.38 9.42
N GLU A 130 -11.27 -3.75 9.32
CA GLU A 130 -9.99 -4.42 9.55
C GLU A 130 -9.70 -4.77 11.02
N LYS A 131 -10.36 -4.11 11.96
CA LYS A 131 -10.24 -4.46 13.39
C LYS A 131 -10.95 -5.77 13.77
N VAL A 132 -11.87 -6.23 12.95
CA VAL A 132 -12.67 -7.44 13.22
C VAL A 132 -11.98 -8.71 12.71
N GLU A 133 -11.13 -8.60 11.69
CA GLU A 133 -10.37 -9.75 11.15
C GLU A 133 -9.06 -10.04 11.90
N GLY A 134 -8.63 -9.15 12.80
CA GLY A 134 -7.38 -9.26 13.56
C GLY A 134 -7.52 -9.79 14.99
N GLU A 135 -8.72 -10.07 15.47
CA GLU A 135 -8.97 -10.71 16.78
C GLU A 135 -9.37 -12.18 16.60
N ASN A 136 -8.38 -13.00 16.29
CA ASN A 136 -8.41 -14.45 16.53
C ASN A 136 -7.06 -14.91 17.07
#